data_e4d3f37a132de637391538613bf321d0
#
_entry.id   e4d3f37a132de637391538613bf321d0
#
_cell.length_a   1.000
_cell.length_b   1.000
_cell.length_c   1.000
_cell.angle_alpha   90.00
_cell.angle_beta   90.00
_cell.angle_gamma   90.00
#
_symmetry.space_group_name_H-M   'P 1'
#
loop_
_entity.id
_entity.type
_entity.pdbx_description
1 polymer ?
#
loop_
_entity_poly.entity_id
_entity_poly.type
_entity_poly.pdbx_seq_one_letter_code
_entity_poly.pdbx_strand_id
1 'polypeptide(L)'
;MTHALRTSPPQDVIEVNAYTRGVIGPTLTMLGPIRDGGRIVTGTPPGCWGPMITPIFRGGHEVTQPVAVEGAEVGDAVALKILRCDVASLATSSGVMEFVEGRYVGDPFVAKRCSACGTESPPSHVEGTGDEAVHCSVCGAEVNAFRFSHGYVIVLDRENRVSLTVDKEAAQRIAGMPGKMARLPQLSEQHSILSLARADLSGLAAHMQPFLGNIGTLPSVDMPDSHNAGDFGTFLIDAPHAFGLSKAALDANKTDGHMDTNSVREGAIVICPVKVPGAGVYMGDMHAQQGNGEIAGHATDVAGEVELQVEVIKGLALDGPILLQRPDDLPPMARPMNAAQRAHVKRLAERYGQGEIEENGPITFIGSGPTLNDATKNGLQRAADVTGLPYDEILNRATIAGSIEISRLPGVVRVTFLCPMPILERLGIAHLVRAQYGLDGEAN
;
A
#
# COMPACT_ATOMS: atom_id res chain seq x y z
N MET A 1 11.29 4.56 -27.06
CA MET A 1 11.41 3.18 -27.59
C MET A 1 10.29 2.39 -26.98
N THR A 2 9.29 2.01 -27.78
CA THR A 2 8.18 1.16 -27.35
C THR A 2 8.74 -0.23 -27.04
N HIS A 3 8.82 -0.58 -25.74
CA HIS A 3 9.09 -1.96 -25.34
C HIS A 3 7.93 -2.82 -25.84
N ALA A 4 8.21 -3.64 -26.84
CA ALA A 4 7.25 -4.67 -27.26
C ALA A 4 7.03 -5.60 -26.05
N LEU A 5 5.80 -5.68 -25.56
CA LEU A 5 5.36 -6.73 -24.65
C LEU A 5 5.80 -8.06 -25.29
N ARG A 6 6.53 -8.88 -24.55
CA ARG A 6 6.87 -10.23 -25.04
C ARG A 6 5.57 -10.92 -25.41
N THR A 7 5.48 -11.44 -26.65
CA THR A 7 4.31 -12.13 -27.20
C THR A 7 4.10 -13.53 -26.62
N SER A 8 4.24 -13.68 -25.30
CA SER A 8 3.87 -14.92 -24.63
C SER A 8 2.35 -14.99 -24.53
N PRO A 9 1.74 -16.18 -24.67
CA PRO A 9 0.30 -16.31 -24.48
C PRO A 9 -0.08 -15.97 -23.04
N PRO A 10 -1.29 -15.42 -22.81
CA PRO A 10 -1.75 -15.09 -21.46
C PRO A 10 -1.83 -16.34 -20.58
N GLN A 11 -1.50 -16.18 -19.30
CA GLN A 11 -1.47 -17.24 -18.30
C GLN A 11 -2.63 -17.05 -17.30
N ASP A 12 -3.16 -18.14 -16.78
CA ASP A 12 -4.21 -18.10 -15.75
C ASP A 12 -3.65 -17.88 -14.35
N VAL A 13 -2.38 -18.27 -14.13
CA VAL A 13 -1.65 -18.04 -12.88
C VAL A 13 -0.22 -17.65 -13.20
N ILE A 14 0.26 -16.62 -12.52
CA ILE A 14 1.68 -16.22 -12.55
C ILE A 14 2.22 -16.24 -11.14
N GLU A 15 3.28 -17.04 -10.94
CA GLU A 15 4.10 -17.00 -9.72
C GLU A 15 5.21 -15.97 -9.92
N VAL A 16 5.28 -14.98 -9.02
CA VAL A 16 6.30 -13.95 -9.05
C VAL A 16 7.34 -14.24 -7.97
N ASN A 17 8.57 -14.48 -8.41
CA ASN A 17 9.74 -14.72 -7.55
C ASN A 17 10.87 -13.72 -7.85
N ALA A 18 10.56 -12.59 -8.47
CA ALA A 18 11.51 -11.53 -8.77
C ALA A 18 11.01 -10.21 -8.20
N TYR A 19 11.95 -9.33 -7.84
CA TYR A 19 11.65 -8.09 -7.13
C TYR A 19 12.32 -6.90 -7.81
N THR A 20 11.80 -5.70 -7.54
CA THR A 20 12.42 -4.43 -7.95
C THR A 20 13.47 -4.01 -6.93
N ARG A 21 14.25 -2.98 -7.29
CA ARG A 21 15.21 -2.34 -6.38
C ARG A 21 14.72 -0.97 -5.90
N GLY A 22 13.43 -0.90 -5.54
CA GLY A 22 12.83 0.30 -4.97
C GLY A 22 12.43 1.38 -5.98
N VAL A 23 12.48 1.08 -7.28
CA VAL A 23 12.00 1.99 -8.34
C VAL A 23 10.97 1.26 -9.18
N ILE A 24 9.85 1.92 -9.45
CA ILE A 24 8.79 1.43 -10.33
C ILE A 24 8.53 2.43 -11.46
N GLY A 25 8.08 1.93 -12.61
CA GLY A 25 7.75 2.77 -13.76
C GLY A 25 7.83 2.04 -15.09
N PRO A 26 7.65 2.76 -16.19
CA PRO A 26 7.54 2.18 -17.53
C PRO A 26 8.82 1.53 -18.06
N THR A 27 9.98 1.77 -17.41
CA THR A 27 11.24 1.13 -17.81
C THR A 27 11.41 -0.29 -17.30
N LEU A 28 10.58 -0.73 -16.34
CA LEU A 28 10.62 -2.08 -15.82
C LEU A 28 10.06 -3.09 -16.83
N THR A 29 10.75 -4.23 -16.95
CA THR A 29 10.21 -5.36 -17.68
C THR A 29 9.07 -6.00 -16.89
N MET A 30 7.91 -6.14 -17.50
CA MET A 30 6.78 -6.83 -16.90
C MET A 30 6.83 -8.34 -17.16
N LEU A 31 6.39 -9.13 -16.20
CA LEU A 31 6.09 -10.56 -16.36
C LEU A 31 4.72 -10.74 -17.05
N GLY A 32 4.45 -11.94 -17.53
CA GLY A 32 3.15 -12.28 -18.11
C GLY A 32 3.05 -12.12 -19.61
N PRO A 33 1.86 -11.79 -20.18
CA PRO A 33 0.68 -11.26 -19.46
C PRO A 33 -0.10 -12.30 -18.66
N ILE A 34 -0.75 -11.84 -17.59
CA ILE A 34 -1.80 -12.57 -16.89
C ILE A 34 -3.12 -12.36 -17.61
N ARG A 35 -3.94 -13.41 -17.72
CA ARG A 35 -5.29 -13.28 -18.27
C ARG A 35 -6.19 -12.46 -17.37
N ASP A 36 -7.16 -11.74 -17.97
CA ASP A 36 -8.25 -11.14 -17.21
C ASP A 36 -8.99 -12.22 -16.40
N GLY A 37 -9.19 -12.01 -15.11
CA GLY A 37 -9.68 -13.00 -14.16
C GLY A 37 -8.60 -13.95 -13.59
N GLY A 38 -7.37 -13.88 -14.07
CA GLY A 38 -6.25 -14.71 -13.61
C GLY A 38 -5.70 -14.33 -12.23
N ARG A 39 -4.77 -15.14 -11.72
CA ARG A 39 -4.22 -15.00 -10.35
C ARG A 39 -2.72 -14.77 -10.34
N ILE A 40 -2.28 -13.86 -9.49
CA ILE A 40 -0.87 -13.59 -9.20
C ILE A 40 -0.57 -14.13 -7.81
N VAL A 41 0.46 -14.98 -7.70
CA VAL A 41 0.91 -15.58 -6.44
C VAL A 41 2.35 -15.16 -6.19
N THR A 42 2.67 -14.73 -4.99
CA THR A 42 4.02 -14.27 -4.64
C THR A 42 4.32 -14.34 -3.16
N GLY A 43 5.60 -14.48 -2.84
CA GLY A 43 6.12 -14.07 -1.54
C GLY A 43 6.48 -12.58 -1.57
N THR A 44 6.13 -11.81 -0.54
CA THR A 44 6.51 -10.40 -0.43
C THR A 44 7.60 -10.21 0.62
N PRO A 45 8.66 -9.42 0.34
CA PRO A 45 9.59 -8.99 1.38
C PRO A 45 8.97 -7.87 2.24
N PRO A 46 9.54 -7.61 3.42
CA PRO A 46 9.15 -6.47 4.26
C PRO A 46 9.38 -5.13 3.55
N GLY A 47 8.62 -4.10 3.91
CA GLY A 47 8.71 -2.79 3.28
C GLY A 47 9.90 -1.96 3.73
N CYS A 48 9.79 -1.26 4.83
CA CYS A 48 10.75 -0.25 5.31
C CYS A 48 12.19 -0.77 5.53
N TRP A 49 12.37 -2.08 5.55
CA TRP A 49 13.68 -2.71 5.66
C TRP A 49 14.52 -2.53 4.40
N GLY A 50 13.90 -2.34 3.23
CA GLY A 50 14.60 -2.19 1.96
C GLY A 50 15.63 -1.05 1.99
N PRO A 51 15.23 0.21 2.00
CA PRO A 51 16.16 1.34 1.92
C PRO A 51 16.97 1.54 3.19
N MET A 52 16.47 1.10 4.35
CA MET A 52 17.19 1.23 5.61
C MET A 52 18.29 0.18 5.77
N ILE A 53 18.12 -1.00 5.19
CA ILE A 53 18.99 -2.15 5.40
C ILE A 53 19.66 -2.60 4.10
N THR A 54 19.06 -2.33 2.96
CA THR A 54 19.65 -2.63 1.66
C THR A 54 20.14 -1.36 0.98
N PRO A 55 21.38 -0.96 1.21
CA PRO A 55 21.91 0.34 0.81
C PRO A 55 21.91 0.60 -0.70
N ILE A 56 21.81 -0.46 -1.51
CA ILE A 56 21.77 -0.36 -2.98
C ILE A 56 20.41 0.13 -3.50
N PHE A 57 19.35 0.08 -2.69
CA PHE A 57 18.05 0.56 -3.11
C PHE A 57 18.00 2.09 -3.13
N ARG A 58 17.50 2.63 -4.22
CA ARG A 58 17.34 4.06 -4.48
C ARG A 58 15.87 4.44 -4.57
N GLY A 59 15.13 4.12 -3.55
CA GLY A 59 13.69 4.32 -3.49
C GLY A 59 13.12 3.38 -2.46
N GLY A 60 11.91 3.48 -2.08
CA GLY A 60 11.26 2.84 -0.99
C GLY A 60 11.54 1.36 -0.74
N HIS A 61 10.71 0.53 -1.30
CA HIS A 61 10.62 -0.87 -0.90
C HIS A 61 11.09 -1.82 -2.01
N GLU A 62 11.44 -3.02 -1.62
CA GLU A 62 11.55 -4.14 -2.54
C GLU A 62 10.15 -4.67 -2.82
N VAL A 63 9.53 -4.25 -3.92
CA VAL A 63 8.22 -4.76 -4.37
C VAL A 63 8.40 -5.80 -5.46
N THR A 64 7.37 -6.60 -5.71
CA THR A 64 7.39 -7.63 -6.77
C THR A 64 7.67 -7.03 -8.14
N GLN A 65 8.34 -7.80 -9.00
CA GLN A 65 8.41 -7.44 -10.42
C GLN A 65 6.99 -7.33 -11.00
N PRO A 66 6.70 -6.25 -11.74
CA PRO A 66 5.33 -6.00 -12.21
C PRO A 66 4.84 -7.07 -13.17
N VAL A 67 3.55 -7.39 -13.08
CA VAL A 67 2.85 -8.34 -13.96
C VAL A 67 1.95 -7.58 -14.92
N ALA A 68 2.14 -7.78 -16.21
CA ALA A 68 1.25 -7.24 -17.23
C ALA A 68 -0.11 -7.95 -17.20
N VAL A 69 -1.21 -7.21 -17.31
CA VAL A 69 -2.58 -7.73 -17.41
C VAL A 69 -3.04 -7.67 -18.87
N GLU A 70 -3.53 -8.79 -19.38
CA GLU A 70 -4.05 -8.88 -20.75
C GLU A 70 -5.18 -7.87 -20.97
N GLY A 71 -5.07 -7.09 -22.06
CA GLY A 71 -6.10 -6.14 -22.46
C GLY A 71 -6.20 -4.86 -21.61
N ALA A 72 -5.39 -4.69 -20.58
CA ALA A 72 -5.37 -3.44 -19.81
C ALA A 72 -4.69 -2.33 -20.62
N GLU A 73 -5.42 -1.26 -20.89
CA GLU A 73 -4.97 -0.11 -21.68
C GLU A 73 -5.02 1.18 -20.84
N VAL A 74 -4.23 2.17 -21.24
CA VAL A 74 -4.23 3.47 -20.55
C VAL A 74 -5.64 4.09 -20.58
N GLY A 75 -6.16 4.46 -19.40
CA GLY A 75 -7.51 4.96 -19.22
C GLY A 75 -8.52 3.90 -18.79
N ASP A 76 -8.09 2.64 -18.64
CA ASP A 76 -8.83 1.60 -17.92
C ASP A 76 -8.48 1.62 -16.42
N ALA A 77 -9.11 0.75 -15.64
CA ALA A 77 -8.70 0.38 -14.30
C ALA A 77 -8.52 -1.13 -14.18
N VAL A 78 -7.77 -1.57 -13.18
CA VAL A 78 -7.63 -2.99 -12.81
C VAL A 78 -8.08 -3.17 -11.36
N ALA A 79 -9.05 -4.03 -11.13
CA ALA A 79 -9.45 -4.47 -9.81
C ALA A 79 -8.54 -5.62 -9.35
N LEU A 80 -7.96 -5.47 -8.17
CA LEU A 80 -7.07 -6.41 -7.51
C LEU A 80 -7.78 -6.96 -6.27
N LYS A 81 -8.36 -8.16 -6.39
CA LYS A 81 -9.00 -8.83 -5.26
C LYS A 81 -7.95 -9.60 -4.48
N ILE A 82 -7.79 -9.28 -3.20
CA ILE A 82 -6.83 -9.93 -2.32
C ILE A 82 -7.46 -11.23 -1.81
N LEU A 83 -6.99 -12.36 -2.34
CA LEU A 83 -7.49 -13.69 -1.97
C LEU A 83 -6.79 -14.27 -0.76
N ARG A 84 -5.51 -13.92 -0.57
CA ARG A 84 -4.68 -14.37 0.56
C ARG A 84 -3.67 -13.28 0.92
N CYS A 85 -3.45 -13.10 2.22
CA CYS A 85 -2.46 -12.19 2.77
C CYS A 85 -1.95 -12.75 4.11
N ASP A 86 -0.98 -13.67 4.06
CA ASP A 86 -0.46 -14.42 5.20
C ASP A 86 0.96 -14.02 5.57
N VAL A 87 1.19 -13.77 6.86
CA VAL A 87 2.52 -13.46 7.40
C VAL A 87 3.42 -14.69 7.36
N ALA A 88 4.62 -14.55 6.79
CA ALA A 88 5.66 -15.57 6.81
C ALA A 88 6.64 -15.39 7.98
N SER A 89 6.98 -14.16 8.33
CA SER A 89 7.93 -13.84 9.41
C SER A 89 7.47 -14.36 10.77
N LEU A 90 8.43 -14.65 11.64
CA LEU A 90 8.21 -15.06 13.04
C LEU A 90 8.49 -13.91 14.02
N ALA A 91 9.30 -12.97 13.61
CA ALA A 91 9.59 -11.76 14.36
C ALA A 91 10.00 -10.65 13.41
N THR A 92 9.81 -9.42 13.87
CA THR A 92 10.32 -8.20 13.23
C THR A 92 10.67 -7.19 14.29
N SER A 93 11.18 -6.03 13.88
CA SER A 93 11.49 -4.93 14.78
C SER A 93 11.12 -3.61 14.15
N SER A 94 10.87 -2.62 14.98
CA SER A 94 10.53 -1.26 14.58
C SER A 94 10.81 -0.29 15.73
N GLY A 95 10.55 0.97 15.51
CA GLY A 95 10.72 2.04 16.49
C GLY A 95 10.27 3.37 15.90
N VAL A 96 10.51 4.47 16.57
CA VAL A 96 10.33 5.80 15.99
C VAL A 96 11.51 6.08 15.05
N MET A 97 11.20 6.30 13.78
CA MET A 97 12.22 6.57 12.76
C MET A 97 12.73 8.01 12.88
N GLU A 98 14.03 8.16 12.94
CA GLU A 98 14.71 9.46 12.97
C GLU A 98 15.70 9.56 11.80
N PHE A 99 15.61 10.65 11.02
CA PHE A 99 16.58 10.92 9.98
C PHE A 99 17.88 11.45 10.57
N VAL A 100 19.02 10.94 10.09
CA VAL A 100 20.34 11.40 10.53
C VAL A 100 20.81 12.53 9.62
N GLU A 101 20.81 13.74 10.16
CA GLU A 101 21.21 14.95 9.43
C GLU A 101 22.63 14.81 8.81
N GLY A 102 22.79 15.31 7.58
CA GLY A 102 24.03 15.24 6.83
C GLY A 102 24.31 13.91 6.13
N ARG A 103 23.44 12.88 6.29
CA ARG A 103 23.58 11.56 5.65
C ARG A 103 22.69 11.37 4.44
N TYR A 104 22.03 12.41 3.99
CA TYR A 104 21.18 12.39 2.79
C TYR A 104 21.16 13.75 2.09
N VAL A 105 20.67 13.77 0.87
CA VAL A 105 20.54 14.96 0.05
C VAL A 105 19.08 15.10 -0.37
N GLY A 106 18.33 15.90 0.37
CA GLY A 106 16.91 16.17 0.13
C GLY A 106 15.98 15.01 0.49
N ASP A 107 16.32 13.79 0.11
CA ASP A 107 15.50 12.60 0.31
C ASP A 107 16.31 11.46 0.95
N PRO A 108 16.05 11.09 2.20
CA PRO A 108 16.81 10.07 2.92
C PRO A 108 16.62 8.65 2.36
N PHE A 109 15.57 8.40 1.59
CA PHE A 109 15.31 7.09 0.96
C PHE A 109 16.07 6.91 -0.36
N VAL A 110 16.33 8.00 -1.07
CA VAL A 110 16.86 7.99 -2.44
C VAL A 110 18.29 8.45 -2.53
N ALA A 111 18.61 9.55 -1.90
CA ALA A 111 19.89 10.25 -2.06
C ALA A 111 20.71 10.25 -0.76
N LYS A 112 21.20 9.07 -0.37
CA LYS A 112 22.08 8.91 0.79
C LYS A 112 23.44 9.56 0.54
N ARG A 113 24.07 10.05 1.59
CA ARG A 113 25.42 10.63 1.56
C ARG A 113 26.26 10.06 2.70
N CYS A 114 27.48 9.68 2.41
CA CYS A 114 28.46 9.38 3.46
C CYS A 114 28.97 10.68 4.10
N SER A 115 28.70 10.90 5.39
CA SER A 115 29.15 12.08 6.10
C SER A 115 30.67 12.16 6.30
N ALA A 116 31.38 11.03 6.20
CA ALA A 116 32.84 10.97 6.39
C ALA A 116 33.63 11.28 5.11
N CYS A 117 33.23 10.70 3.94
CA CYS A 117 33.96 10.91 2.70
C CYS A 117 33.18 11.73 1.65
N GLY A 118 31.96 12.16 1.93
CA GLY A 118 31.13 12.98 1.04
C GLY A 118 30.54 12.26 -0.17
N THR A 119 30.79 10.98 -0.36
CA THR A 119 30.27 10.21 -1.50
C THR A 119 28.75 10.15 -1.44
N GLU A 120 28.08 10.56 -2.51
CA GLU A 120 26.63 10.45 -2.67
C GLU A 120 26.25 9.03 -3.12
N SER A 121 25.16 8.51 -2.59
CA SER A 121 24.70 7.12 -2.80
C SER A 121 25.85 6.11 -2.76
N PRO A 122 26.66 6.09 -1.69
CA PRO A 122 27.88 5.29 -1.65
C PRO A 122 27.57 3.82 -1.79
N PRO A 123 28.40 3.05 -2.53
CA PRO A 123 28.38 1.60 -2.40
C PRO A 123 28.52 1.26 -0.94
N SER A 124 27.65 0.39 -0.43
CA SER A 124 27.61 0.08 0.99
C SER A 124 27.50 -1.42 1.22
N HIS A 125 27.90 -1.86 2.38
CA HIS A 125 27.76 -3.24 2.84
C HIS A 125 27.22 -3.24 4.26
N VAL A 126 26.73 -4.41 4.67
CA VAL A 126 26.17 -4.61 6.00
C VAL A 126 27.16 -5.40 6.85
N GLU A 127 27.52 -4.87 8.03
CA GLU A 127 28.40 -5.51 8.99
C GLU A 127 27.78 -5.46 10.38
N GLY A 128 27.54 -6.63 10.96
CA GLY A 128 26.86 -6.71 12.27
C GLY A 128 25.34 -6.61 12.15
N THR A 129 24.74 -5.98 13.14
CA THR A 129 23.29 -5.92 13.34
C THR A 129 22.89 -4.56 13.90
N GLY A 130 21.67 -4.11 13.62
CA GLY A 130 21.13 -2.84 14.11
C GLY A 130 21.27 -1.68 13.15
N ASP A 131 20.84 -0.52 13.60
CA ASP A 131 20.82 0.70 12.80
C ASP A 131 22.23 1.27 12.49
N GLU A 132 23.28 0.75 13.11
CA GLU A 132 24.67 1.09 12.82
C GLU A 132 25.37 0.09 11.87
N ALA A 133 24.64 -0.91 11.36
CA ALA A 133 25.24 -2.00 10.58
C ALA A 133 25.55 -1.65 9.12
N VAL A 134 25.12 -0.49 8.60
CA VAL A 134 25.32 -0.09 7.21
C VAL A 134 26.60 0.75 7.08
N HIS A 135 27.58 0.23 6.34
CA HIS A 135 28.89 0.86 6.18
C HIS A 135 29.18 1.24 4.73
N CYS A 136 29.77 2.42 4.55
CA CYS A 136 30.27 2.91 3.26
C CYS A 136 31.44 2.04 2.78
N SER A 137 31.33 1.41 1.62
CA SER A 137 32.41 0.58 1.06
C SER A 137 33.63 1.39 0.58
N VAL A 138 33.52 2.73 0.47
CA VAL A 138 34.63 3.62 0.08
C VAL A 138 35.55 3.92 1.26
N CYS A 139 34.99 4.17 2.46
CA CYS A 139 35.78 4.63 3.60
C CYS A 139 35.55 3.85 4.90
N GLY A 140 34.63 2.88 4.93
CA GLY A 140 34.31 2.08 6.11
C GLY A 140 33.43 2.77 7.17
N ALA A 141 33.10 4.05 6.99
CA ALA A 141 32.27 4.76 7.98
C ALA A 141 30.83 4.28 7.95
N GLU A 142 30.15 4.28 9.10
CA GLU A 142 28.73 4.02 9.20
C GLU A 142 27.93 5.08 8.40
N VAL A 143 26.95 4.67 7.60
CA VAL A 143 26.31 5.52 6.60
C VAL A 143 24.79 5.39 6.57
N ASN A 144 24.19 4.70 7.54
CA ASN A 144 22.74 4.61 7.59
C ASN A 144 22.11 6.00 7.78
N ALA A 145 21.18 6.37 6.88
CA ALA A 145 20.50 7.65 6.93
C ALA A 145 19.38 7.69 7.99
N PHE A 146 19.12 6.57 8.66
CA PHE A 146 18.06 6.41 9.66
C PHE A 146 18.62 5.86 10.96
N ARG A 147 17.94 6.20 12.05
CA ARG A 147 18.04 5.56 13.35
C ARG A 147 16.67 5.34 13.94
N PHE A 148 16.58 4.41 14.88
CA PHE A 148 15.36 4.17 15.62
C PHE A 148 15.53 4.57 17.07
N SER A 149 14.58 5.33 17.60
CA SER A 149 14.42 5.57 19.02
C SER A 149 13.21 4.82 19.56
N HIS A 150 13.22 4.49 20.85
CA HIS A 150 12.15 3.72 21.50
C HIS A 150 11.76 2.45 20.73
N GLY A 151 12.79 1.74 20.28
CA GLY A 151 12.62 0.56 19.44
C GLY A 151 12.05 -0.63 20.20
N TYR A 152 11.48 -1.56 19.44
CA TYR A 152 10.97 -2.82 19.94
C TYR A 152 11.27 -3.97 18.97
N VAL A 153 11.35 -5.16 19.53
CA VAL A 153 11.31 -6.44 18.79
C VAL A 153 10.02 -7.14 19.14
N ILE A 154 9.28 -7.57 18.14
CA ILE A 154 7.96 -8.19 18.27
C ILE A 154 7.98 -9.59 17.67
N VAL A 155 7.47 -10.57 18.41
CA VAL A 155 7.26 -11.95 17.95
C VAL A 155 5.83 -12.15 17.51
N LEU A 156 5.63 -13.00 16.50
CA LEU A 156 4.39 -13.16 15.78
C LEU A 156 3.90 -14.62 15.89
N ASP A 157 2.75 -14.82 16.53
CA ASP A 157 2.01 -16.09 16.50
C ASP A 157 1.00 -16.04 15.35
N ARG A 158 1.39 -16.61 14.23
CA ARG A 158 0.61 -16.57 12.99
C ARG A 158 -0.66 -17.42 13.08
N GLU A 159 -0.64 -18.49 13.85
CA GLU A 159 -1.79 -19.41 14.00
C GLU A 159 -2.90 -18.76 14.83
N ASN A 160 -2.52 -18.12 15.94
CA ASN A 160 -3.47 -17.45 16.84
C ASN A 160 -3.70 -15.98 16.48
N ARG A 161 -2.98 -15.45 15.49
CA ARG A 161 -3.04 -14.05 15.03
C ARG A 161 -2.84 -13.05 16.15
N VAL A 162 -1.83 -13.30 17.00
CA VAL A 162 -1.42 -12.40 18.06
C VAL A 162 0.08 -12.12 18.01
N SER A 163 0.48 -11.04 18.62
CA SER A 163 1.87 -10.59 18.68
C SER A 163 2.24 -10.13 20.07
N LEU A 164 3.54 -10.12 20.37
CA LEU A 164 4.07 -9.72 21.67
C LEU A 164 5.43 -9.03 21.49
N THR A 165 5.59 -7.82 22.01
CA THR A 165 6.91 -7.20 22.13
C THR A 165 7.70 -7.86 23.25
N VAL A 166 8.99 -8.12 23.01
CA VAL A 166 9.84 -8.89 23.91
C VAL A 166 10.88 -8.00 24.61
N ASP A 167 11.44 -8.51 25.68
CA ASP A 167 12.53 -7.85 26.43
C ASP A 167 13.86 -7.90 25.66
N LYS A 168 14.85 -7.18 26.17
CA LYS A 168 16.19 -7.06 25.56
C LYS A 168 16.90 -8.39 25.40
N GLU A 169 16.75 -9.31 26.38
CA GLU A 169 17.39 -10.62 26.32
C GLU A 169 16.78 -11.49 25.21
N ALA A 170 15.46 -11.53 25.10
CA ALA A 170 14.76 -12.22 24.01
C ALA A 170 15.04 -11.55 22.65
N ALA A 171 15.06 -10.22 22.58
CA ALA A 171 15.41 -9.47 21.38
C ALA A 171 16.81 -9.84 20.87
N GLN A 172 17.80 -9.93 21.74
CA GLN A 172 19.17 -10.33 21.37
C GLN A 172 19.23 -11.79 20.83
N ARG A 173 18.47 -12.71 21.45
CA ARG A 173 18.37 -14.09 20.92
C ARG A 173 17.75 -14.14 19.52
N ILE A 174 16.70 -13.37 19.31
CA ILE A 174 16.01 -13.24 18.00
C ILE A 174 16.97 -12.68 16.96
N ALA A 175 17.69 -11.64 17.32
CA ALA A 175 18.70 -10.99 16.53
C ALA A 175 19.84 -11.91 16.05
N GLY A 176 20.19 -12.88 16.87
CA GLY A 176 21.16 -13.89 16.51
C GLY A 176 20.66 -14.90 15.44
N MET A 177 19.40 -14.83 15.03
CA MET A 177 18.79 -15.76 14.07
C MET A 177 17.97 -15.01 12.98
N PRO A 178 18.51 -13.96 12.35
CA PRO A 178 17.72 -13.06 11.51
C PRO A 178 17.04 -13.78 10.35
N GLY A 179 17.74 -14.66 9.62
CA GLY A 179 17.17 -15.40 8.51
C GLY A 179 16.01 -16.34 8.89
N LYS A 180 16.10 -16.96 10.10
CA LYS A 180 15.01 -17.81 10.63
C LYS A 180 13.79 -16.98 11.00
N MET A 181 14.02 -15.77 11.52
CA MET A 181 12.94 -14.92 12.04
C MET A 181 12.27 -14.10 10.95
N ALA A 182 13.01 -13.47 10.06
CA ALA A 182 12.48 -12.66 8.98
C ALA A 182 11.82 -13.49 7.86
N ARG A 183 12.37 -14.66 7.53
CA ARG A 183 11.86 -15.55 6.47
C ARG A 183 11.64 -14.84 5.14
N LEU A 184 12.63 -14.07 4.71
CA LEU A 184 12.59 -13.38 3.44
C LEU A 184 12.39 -14.35 2.27
N PRO A 185 11.69 -13.95 1.20
CA PRO A 185 11.66 -14.70 -0.04
C PRO A 185 13.08 -14.97 -0.57
N GLN A 186 13.27 -16.11 -1.23
CA GLN A 186 14.61 -16.60 -1.62
C GLN A 186 15.41 -15.59 -2.49
N LEU A 187 14.74 -14.83 -3.36
CA LEU A 187 15.39 -13.87 -4.26
C LEU A 187 15.30 -12.43 -3.77
N SER A 188 14.85 -12.19 -2.54
CA SER A 188 14.94 -10.90 -1.90
C SER A 188 16.40 -10.50 -1.70
N GLU A 189 16.74 -9.27 -2.05
CA GLU A 189 18.07 -8.68 -1.82
C GLU A 189 18.17 -7.99 -0.45
N GLN A 190 17.11 -8.04 0.36
CA GLN A 190 17.12 -7.45 1.70
C GLN A 190 18.00 -8.24 2.67
N HIS A 191 18.60 -7.52 3.60
CA HIS A 191 19.30 -8.11 4.72
C HIS A 191 18.38 -8.30 5.91
N SER A 192 18.31 -9.52 6.44
CA SER A 192 17.51 -9.84 7.64
C SER A 192 18.17 -9.26 8.90
N ILE A 193 18.39 -7.96 8.93
CA ILE A 193 18.83 -7.27 10.13
C ILE A 193 17.57 -6.89 10.91
N LEU A 194 17.43 -7.45 12.08
CA LEU A 194 16.48 -6.91 13.01
C LEU A 194 17.15 -5.71 13.68
N SER A 195 16.49 -4.55 13.72
CA SER A 195 17.05 -3.28 14.29
C SER A 195 17.15 -3.41 15.80
N LEU A 196 18.12 -3.89 16.20
CA LEU A 196 18.35 -4.82 17.11
C LEU A 196 18.60 -4.45 18.46
N ALA A 197 18.00 -5.12 19.24
CA ALA A 197 18.12 -5.14 20.66
C ALA A 197 17.69 -3.84 21.36
N ARG A 198 17.11 -2.89 20.65
CA ARG A 198 16.30 -1.86 21.29
C ARG A 198 14.96 -2.50 21.61
N ALA A 199 14.81 -2.92 22.85
CA ALA A 199 13.58 -3.47 23.40
C ALA A 199 13.08 -2.54 24.51
N ASP A 200 12.96 -1.25 24.15
CA ASP A 200 12.49 -0.22 25.07
C ASP A 200 11.00 -0.41 25.40
N LEU A 201 10.23 -0.94 24.45
CA LEU A 201 8.85 -1.33 24.64
C LEU A 201 8.74 -2.85 24.69
N SER A 202 8.55 -3.43 25.87
CA SER A 202 8.40 -4.87 26.06
C SER A 202 7.09 -5.22 26.77
N GLY A 203 6.52 -6.41 26.46
CA GLY A 203 5.33 -6.93 27.08
C GLY A 203 4.01 -6.41 26.52
N LEU A 204 4.02 -5.66 25.42
CA LEU A 204 2.81 -5.26 24.72
C LEU A 204 2.34 -6.40 23.84
N ALA A 205 1.13 -6.90 24.11
CA ALA A 205 0.45 -7.89 23.27
C ALA A 205 -0.65 -7.23 22.45
N ALA A 206 -0.81 -7.68 21.20
CA ALA A 206 -1.82 -7.15 20.28
C ALA A 206 -2.33 -8.22 19.31
N HIS A 207 -3.48 -7.95 18.67
CA HIS A 207 -3.95 -8.74 17.55
C HIS A 207 -3.18 -8.40 16.28
N MET A 208 -2.91 -9.42 15.47
CA MET A 208 -2.39 -9.24 14.12
C MET A 208 -3.56 -9.02 13.14
N GLN A 209 -3.36 -8.08 12.23
CA GLN A 209 -4.23 -7.82 11.08
C GLN A 209 -3.35 -7.60 9.84
N PRO A 210 -2.91 -8.67 9.19
CA PRO A 210 -2.01 -8.57 8.03
C PRO A 210 -2.66 -7.81 6.87
N PHE A 211 -1.86 -6.97 6.20
CA PHE A 211 -2.30 -6.20 5.05
C PHE A 211 -1.11 -5.81 4.15
N LEU A 212 -1.40 -5.29 2.96
CA LEU A 212 -0.40 -4.78 2.03
C LEU A 212 -0.32 -3.27 2.14
N GLY A 213 0.82 -2.73 2.55
CA GLY A 213 1.10 -1.30 2.57
C GLY A 213 1.25 -0.75 1.16
N ASN A 214 1.86 -1.54 0.26
CA ASN A 214 2.11 -1.14 -1.11
C ASN A 214 1.54 -2.17 -2.10
N ILE A 215 0.51 -1.76 -2.86
CA ILE A 215 -0.12 -2.54 -3.93
C ILE A 215 -0.68 -1.59 -4.97
N GLY A 216 -0.39 -1.84 -6.25
CA GLY A 216 -0.89 -0.97 -7.30
C GLY A 216 -0.44 -1.38 -8.69
N THR A 217 -0.50 -0.41 -9.58
CA THR A 217 -0.11 -0.47 -10.98
C THR A 217 1.03 0.52 -11.24
N LEU A 218 1.80 0.31 -12.28
CA LEU A 218 2.96 1.17 -12.58
C LEU A 218 2.55 2.62 -12.86
N PRO A 219 3.26 3.60 -12.29
CA PRO A 219 3.18 4.99 -12.70
C PRO A 219 3.71 5.17 -14.12
N SER A 220 3.38 6.30 -14.77
CA SER A 220 3.79 6.57 -16.16
C SER A 220 5.19 7.18 -16.30
N VAL A 221 5.88 7.45 -15.18
CA VAL A 221 7.31 7.80 -15.12
C VAL A 221 7.99 6.95 -14.05
N ASP A 222 9.29 6.70 -14.19
CA ASP A 222 10.05 6.00 -13.18
C ASP A 222 10.13 6.85 -11.90
N MET A 223 9.79 6.26 -10.78
CA MET A 223 9.86 6.90 -9.47
C MET A 223 10.13 5.87 -8.36
N PRO A 224 10.62 6.29 -7.20
CA PRO A 224 10.66 5.43 -6.04
C PRO A 224 9.24 4.94 -5.70
N ASP A 225 9.09 3.64 -5.41
CA ASP A 225 7.78 3.04 -5.18
C ASP A 225 7.07 3.62 -3.95
N SER A 226 7.82 3.94 -2.89
CA SER A 226 7.31 4.58 -1.69
C SER A 226 6.86 6.04 -1.88
N HIS A 227 7.24 6.68 -2.97
CA HIS A 227 6.91 8.08 -3.27
C HIS A 227 5.70 8.24 -4.18
N ASN A 228 5.02 7.17 -4.42
CA ASN A 228 3.83 7.10 -5.26
C ASN A 228 2.55 7.59 -4.56
N ALA A 229 2.54 7.67 -3.23
CA ALA A 229 1.50 8.25 -2.40
C ALA A 229 1.85 9.67 -1.90
N GLY A 230 0.96 10.27 -1.09
CA GLY A 230 1.01 11.67 -0.76
C GLY A 230 2.25 12.16 -0.04
N ASP A 231 2.60 11.58 1.10
CA ASP A 231 3.62 12.10 2.01
C ASP A 231 5.04 11.92 1.48
N PHE A 232 5.46 10.72 1.11
CA PHE A 232 6.77 10.51 0.52
C PHE A 232 6.91 11.10 -0.88
N GLY A 233 5.82 11.20 -1.64
CA GLY A 233 5.80 11.92 -2.91
C GLY A 233 6.26 13.37 -2.78
N THR A 234 6.10 14.00 -1.62
CA THR A 234 6.57 15.37 -1.41
C THR A 234 8.09 15.51 -1.46
N PHE A 235 8.84 14.46 -1.16
CA PHE A 235 10.30 14.44 -1.31
C PHE A 235 10.76 14.51 -2.77
N LEU A 236 9.88 14.21 -3.74
CA LEU A 236 10.19 14.34 -5.17
C LEU A 236 10.04 15.76 -5.68
N ILE A 237 9.25 16.61 -5.01
CA ILE A 237 8.90 17.93 -5.52
C ILE A 237 10.15 18.83 -5.51
N ASP A 238 10.59 19.20 -6.73
CA ASP A 238 11.77 20.04 -6.97
C ASP A 238 13.04 19.53 -6.27
N ALA A 239 13.12 18.21 -6.04
CA ALA A 239 14.21 17.58 -5.31
C ALA A 239 15.52 17.55 -6.10
N PRO A 240 16.70 17.71 -5.45
CA PRO A 240 17.99 17.76 -6.10
C PRO A 240 18.55 16.37 -6.44
N HIS A 241 17.73 15.46 -6.95
CA HIS A 241 18.14 14.10 -7.35
C HIS A 241 17.42 13.64 -8.63
N ALA A 242 17.79 12.47 -9.14
CA ALA A 242 17.37 11.99 -10.45
C ALA A 242 15.85 11.77 -10.60
N PHE A 243 15.13 11.59 -9.50
CA PHE A 243 13.68 11.41 -9.49
C PHE A 243 12.91 12.70 -9.14
N GLY A 244 13.59 13.85 -9.05
CA GLY A 244 12.95 15.13 -8.79
C GLY A 244 11.92 15.48 -9.86
N LEU A 245 10.71 15.84 -9.43
CA LEU A 245 9.57 16.20 -10.29
C LEU A 245 8.93 17.49 -9.81
N SER A 246 8.34 18.26 -10.71
CA SER A 246 7.39 19.28 -10.29
C SER A 246 6.14 18.63 -9.67
N LYS A 247 5.42 19.37 -8.81
CA LYS A 247 4.17 18.86 -8.24
C LYS A 247 3.17 18.42 -9.32
N ALA A 248 3.02 19.21 -10.38
CA ALA A 248 2.12 18.88 -11.49
C ALA A 248 2.54 17.58 -12.21
N ALA A 249 3.84 17.36 -12.41
CA ALA A 249 4.34 16.13 -13.03
C ALA A 249 4.14 14.92 -12.12
N LEU A 250 4.35 15.05 -10.81
CA LEU A 250 4.07 14.00 -9.85
C LEU A 250 2.58 13.62 -9.87
N ASP A 251 1.68 14.61 -9.73
CA ASP A 251 0.23 14.39 -9.71
C ASP A 251 -0.27 13.69 -10.99
N ALA A 252 0.27 14.06 -12.16
CA ALA A 252 -0.11 13.48 -13.43
C ALA A 252 0.35 12.04 -13.63
N ASN A 253 1.43 11.60 -12.98
CA ASN A 253 2.10 10.35 -13.30
C ASN A 253 1.95 9.26 -12.23
N LYS A 254 1.72 9.59 -10.97
CA LYS A 254 1.58 8.61 -9.86
C LYS A 254 0.33 7.74 -9.98
N THR A 255 0.32 6.62 -9.31
CA THR A 255 -0.83 5.70 -9.19
C THR A 255 -1.29 5.49 -7.74
N ASP A 256 -0.54 6.01 -6.77
CA ASP A 256 -0.76 5.93 -5.32
C ASP A 256 -0.86 4.49 -4.77
N GLY A 257 0.07 3.62 -5.18
CA GLY A 257 0.12 2.24 -4.68
C GLY A 257 0.60 2.10 -3.24
N HIS A 258 1.47 3.00 -2.77
CA HIS A 258 1.96 3.02 -1.38
C HIS A 258 0.97 3.77 -0.47
N MET A 259 0.06 3.01 0.14
CA MET A 259 -1.09 3.57 0.86
C MET A 259 -1.02 3.39 2.37
N ASP A 260 -0.32 2.38 2.85
CA ASP A 260 -0.28 1.95 4.26
C ASP A 260 -1.66 1.92 4.93
N THR A 261 -2.61 1.39 4.17
CA THR A 261 -4.02 1.32 4.55
C THR A 261 -4.34 -0.07 5.09
N ASN A 262 -4.54 -0.20 6.39
CA ASN A 262 -4.73 -1.48 7.06
C ASN A 262 -5.99 -2.28 6.68
N SER A 263 -6.90 -1.70 5.89
CA SER A 263 -8.03 -2.39 5.26
C SER A 263 -7.72 -2.92 3.85
N VAL A 264 -6.48 -2.72 3.32
CA VAL A 264 -6.00 -3.37 2.09
C VAL A 264 -5.49 -4.77 2.42
N ARG A 265 -6.40 -5.64 2.81
CA ARG A 265 -6.14 -6.97 3.36
C ARG A 265 -6.97 -8.06 2.70
N GLU A 266 -6.73 -9.31 3.04
CA GLU A 266 -7.49 -10.45 2.53
C GLU A 266 -8.99 -10.21 2.54
N GLY A 267 -9.63 -10.37 1.38
CA GLY A 267 -11.05 -10.12 1.15
C GLY A 267 -11.40 -8.69 0.71
N ALA A 268 -10.44 -7.76 0.66
CA ALA A 268 -10.63 -6.44 0.06
C ALA A 268 -10.36 -6.46 -1.45
N ILE A 269 -10.85 -5.43 -2.17
CA ILE A 269 -10.60 -5.19 -3.58
C ILE A 269 -10.03 -3.78 -3.73
N VAL A 270 -8.87 -3.66 -4.36
CA VAL A 270 -8.27 -2.37 -4.73
C VAL A 270 -8.41 -2.17 -6.22
N ILE A 271 -9.06 -1.08 -6.64
CA ILE A 271 -9.24 -0.74 -8.05
C ILE A 271 -8.22 0.34 -8.39
N CYS A 272 -7.25 0.01 -9.22
CA CYS A 272 -6.08 0.84 -9.53
C CYS A 272 -6.17 1.44 -10.94
N PRO A 273 -5.69 2.68 -11.16
CA PRO A 273 -5.62 3.29 -12.49
C PRO A 273 -4.64 2.57 -13.39
N VAL A 274 -4.89 2.53 -14.70
CA VAL A 274 -3.93 2.07 -15.72
C VAL A 274 -3.28 3.27 -16.40
N LYS A 275 -2.01 3.52 -16.13
CA LYS A 275 -1.22 4.62 -16.73
C LYS A 275 -0.14 4.15 -17.72
N VAL A 276 0.09 2.85 -17.79
CA VAL A 276 0.97 2.22 -18.79
C VAL A 276 0.25 1.02 -19.42
N PRO A 277 0.48 0.69 -20.71
CA PRO A 277 -0.12 -0.50 -21.31
C PRO A 277 0.22 -1.77 -20.52
N GLY A 278 -0.79 -2.59 -20.24
CA GLY A 278 -0.64 -3.77 -19.40
C GLY A 278 -0.70 -3.51 -17.90
N ALA A 279 -0.95 -2.27 -17.47
CA ALA A 279 -1.04 -1.85 -16.07
C ALA A 279 0.25 -2.05 -15.26
N GLY A 280 0.85 -3.25 -15.27
CA GLY A 280 2.02 -3.61 -14.47
C GLY A 280 1.70 -3.72 -12.98
N VAL A 281 0.94 -4.75 -12.61
CA VAL A 281 0.55 -4.99 -11.21
C VAL A 281 1.73 -5.37 -10.36
N TYR A 282 1.94 -4.68 -9.25
CA TYR A 282 3.00 -4.97 -8.26
C TYR A 282 2.44 -4.91 -6.84
N MET A 283 3.16 -5.53 -5.90
CA MET A 283 2.84 -5.51 -4.48
C MET A 283 4.07 -5.74 -3.62
N GLY A 284 4.00 -5.32 -2.38
CA GLY A 284 5.03 -5.48 -1.36
C GLY A 284 4.64 -4.81 -0.06
N ASP A 285 5.63 -4.53 0.79
CA ASP A 285 5.43 -3.76 2.01
C ASP A 285 4.30 -4.34 2.87
N MET A 286 4.42 -5.63 3.16
CA MET A 286 3.42 -6.30 3.98
C MET A 286 3.65 -6.00 5.46
N HIS A 287 2.57 -5.62 6.13
CA HIS A 287 2.55 -5.38 7.57
C HIS A 287 1.79 -6.49 8.29
N ALA A 288 2.31 -6.95 9.44
CA ALA A 288 1.58 -7.88 10.30
C ALA A 288 0.43 -7.20 11.02
N GLN A 289 0.60 -5.93 11.35
CA GLN A 289 -0.37 -5.07 12.04
C GLN A 289 0.07 -3.61 12.02
N GLN A 290 -0.91 -2.71 12.07
CA GLN A 290 -0.70 -1.26 12.14
C GLN A 290 -1.92 -0.57 12.71
N GLY A 291 -1.73 0.34 13.64
CA GLY A 291 -2.77 1.30 14.03
C GLY A 291 -3.03 2.31 12.91
N ASN A 292 -4.27 2.77 12.77
CA ASN A 292 -4.59 3.82 11.81
C ASN A 292 -3.69 5.04 12.01
N GLY A 293 -3.10 5.53 10.92
CA GLY A 293 -2.25 6.69 10.91
C GLY A 293 -0.75 6.39 10.79
N GLU A 294 -0.30 5.15 11.03
CA GLU A 294 1.13 4.79 11.00
C GLU A 294 2.03 5.86 11.66
N ILE A 295 1.63 6.28 12.85
CA ILE A 295 2.09 7.53 13.48
C ILE A 295 3.59 7.59 13.84
N ALA A 296 4.27 6.44 13.84
CA ALA A 296 5.72 6.36 14.05
C ALA A 296 6.53 6.45 12.73
N GLY A 297 5.84 6.51 11.57
CA GLY A 297 6.46 6.58 10.25
C GLY A 297 6.71 5.23 9.59
N HIS A 298 6.55 4.13 10.31
CA HIS A 298 6.52 2.76 9.82
C HIS A 298 5.91 1.82 10.88
N ALA A 299 5.62 0.57 10.48
CA ALA A 299 4.86 -0.37 11.29
C ALA A 299 5.60 -1.69 11.54
N THR A 300 4.87 -2.79 11.57
CA THR A 300 5.37 -4.16 11.78
C THR A 300 5.61 -4.83 10.44
N ASP A 301 6.66 -4.40 9.75
CA ASP A 301 7.02 -4.88 8.41
C ASP A 301 7.46 -6.34 8.44
N VAL A 302 6.90 -7.16 7.55
CA VAL A 302 7.08 -8.60 7.53
C VAL A 302 7.16 -9.16 6.12
N ALA A 303 7.82 -10.29 5.98
CA ALA A 303 7.66 -11.12 4.79
C ALA A 303 6.31 -11.85 4.86
N GLY A 304 5.69 -12.07 3.70
CA GLY A 304 4.41 -12.76 3.62
C GLY A 304 4.16 -13.49 2.31
N GLU A 305 3.04 -14.20 2.25
CA GLU A 305 2.53 -14.85 1.06
C GLU A 305 1.22 -14.21 0.63
N VAL A 306 1.14 -13.83 -0.64
CA VAL A 306 0.02 -13.09 -1.20
C VAL A 306 -0.51 -13.78 -2.44
N GLU A 307 -1.84 -13.80 -2.58
CA GLU A 307 -2.53 -14.21 -3.79
C GLU A 307 -3.54 -13.14 -4.16
N LEU A 308 -3.46 -12.64 -5.40
CA LEU A 308 -4.38 -11.68 -5.98
C LEU A 308 -5.13 -12.29 -7.16
N GLN A 309 -6.38 -11.88 -7.38
CA GLN A 309 -7.09 -12.05 -8.64
C GLN A 309 -7.23 -10.70 -9.31
N VAL A 310 -6.98 -10.64 -10.62
CA VAL A 310 -7.07 -9.40 -11.41
C VAL A 310 -8.36 -9.37 -12.25
N GLU A 311 -8.93 -8.17 -12.44
CA GLU A 311 -10.07 -7.96 -13.34
C GLU A 311 -9.92 -6.59 -14.01
N VAL A 312 -10.03 -6.54 -15.34
CA VAL A 312 -9.93 -5.30 -16.12
C VAL A 312 -11.30 -4.60 -16.21
N ILE A 313 -11.33 -3.34 -15.78
CA ILE A 313 -12.52 -2.48 -15.88
C ILE A 313 -12.28 -1.47 -17.01
N LYS A 314 -12.91 -1.72 -18.15
CA LYS A 314 -12.70 -0.92 -19.36
C LYS A 314 -13.30 0.49 -19.23
N GLY A 315 -12.51 1.49 -19.64
CA GLY A 315 -12.93 2.89 -19.70
C GLY A 315 -13.14 3.57 -18.35
N LEU A 316 -12.73 2.95 -17.24
CA LEU A 316 -12.74 3.58 -15.91
C LEU A 316 -11.41 4.32 -15.69
N ALA A 317 -11.36 5.56 -16.13
CA ALA A 317 -10.20 6.42 -15.90
C ALA A 317 -10.18 6.93 -14.44
N LEU A 318 -9.12 6.59 -13.72
CA LEU A 318 -8.92 6.98 -12.34
C LEU A 318 -7.63 7.81 -12.19
N ASP A 319 -7.62 8.73 -11.22
CA ASP A 319 -6.42 9.47 -10.80
C ASP A 319 -5.71 8.80 -9.63
N GLY A 320 -6.41 8.00 -8.84
CA GLY A 320 -5.88 7.22 -7.72
C GLY A 320 -6.81 6.07 -7.36
N PRO A 321 -6.44 5.21 -6.38
CA PRO A 321 -7.15 3.99 -6.09
C PRO A 321 -8.54 4.19 -5.50
N ILE A 322 -9.43 3.24 -5.83
CA ILE A 322 -10.70 3.01 -5.12
C ILE A 322 -10.52 1.72 -4.31
N LEU A 323 -11.00 1.71 -3.08
CA LEU A 323 -10.97 0.55 -2.20
C LEU A 323 -12.40 0.09 -1.88
N LEU A 324 -12.69 -1.18 -2.13
CA LEU A 324 -13.84 -1.87 -1.60
C LEU A 324 -13.36 -2.67 -0.39
N GLN A 325 -13.52 -2.10 0.79
CA GLN A 325 -13.09 -2.69 2.05
C GLN A 325 -13.92 -3.95 2.37
N ARG A 326 -13.44 -4.77 3.29
CA ARG A 326 -14.30 -5.81 3.86
C ARG A 326 -15.48 -5.17 4.58
N PRO A 327 -16.66 -5.86 4.65
CA PRO A 327 -17.82 -5.34 5.38
C PRO A 327 -17.52 -4.94 6.83
N ASP A 328 -16.64 -5.69 7.51
CA ASP A 328 -16.24 -5.42 8.90
C ASP A 328 -15.37 -4.15 9.06
N ASP A 329 -14.66 -3.76 8.01
CA ASP A 329 -13.78 -2.58 8.00
C ASP A 329 -14.53 -1.29 7.60
N LEU A 330 -15.78 -1.42 7.13
CA LEU A 330 -16.59 -0.26 6.80
C LEU A 330 -16.96 0.55 8.06
N PRO A 331 -17.01 1.88 7.93
CA PRO A 331 -17.61 2.73 8.95
C PRO A 331 -19.03 2.22 9.29
N PRO A 332 -19.44 2.21 10.56
CA PRO A 332 -20.73 1.61 10.96
C PRO A 332 -21.94 2.12 10.16
N MET A 333 -21.97 3.42 9.81
CA MET A 333 -23.06 4.02 9.04
C MET A 333 -23.07 3.62 7.56
N ALA A 334 -21.92 3.22 7.01
CA ALA A 334 -21.80 2.79 5.61
C ALA A 334 -22.07 1.28 5.43
N ARG A 335 -22.22 0.53 6.51
CA ARG A 335 -22.49 -0.92 6.43
C ARG A 335 -23.85 -1.17 5.81
N PRO A 336 -24.00 -2.21 4.96
CA PRO A 336 -25.28 -2.59 4.40
C PRO A 336 -26.33 -2.87 5.47
N MET A 337 -27.53 -2.36 5.26
CA MET A 337 -28.68 -2.64 6.13
C MET A 337 -29.14 -4.09 5.96
N ASN A 338 -29.50 -4.75 7.04
CA ASN A 338 -30.17 -6.05 6.99
C ASN A 338 -31.63 -5.91 6.52
N ALA A 339 -32.29 -7.03 6.22
CA ALA A 339 -33.66 -7.05 5.70
C ALA A 339 -34.67 -6.34 6.62
N ALA A 340 -34.53 -6.51 7.95
CA ALA A 340 -35.43 -5.86 8.92
C ALA A 340 -35.27 -4.33 8.90
N GLN A 341 -34.02 -3.85 8.85
CA GLN A 341 -33.70 -2.41 8.73
C GLN A 341 -34.28 -1.83 7.42
N ARG A 342 -34.07 -2.52 6.29
CA ARG A 342 -34.64 -2.11 5.00
C ARG A 342 -36.19 -2.03 5.04
N ALA A 343 -36.86 -3.00 5.68
CA ALA A 343 -38.30 -2.95 5.86
C ALA A 343 -38.75 -1.76 6.73
N HIS A 344 -37.95 -1.38 7.74
CA HIS A 344 -38.24 -0.18 8.53
C HIS A 344 -38.07 1.11 7.72
N VAL A 345 -37.04 1.20 6.88
CA VAL A 345 -36.84 2.36 6.00
C VAL A 345 -37.99 2.52 5.01
N LYS A 346 -38.52 1.40 4.45
CA LYS A 346 -39.71 1.43 3.58
C LYS A 346 -40.92 2.06 4.29
N ARG A 347 -41.22 1.59 5.51
CA ARG A 347 -42.33 2.17 6.31
C ARG A 347 -42.07 3.64 6.67
N LEU A 348 -40.82 4.03 6.87
CA LEU A 348 -40.44 5.42 7.14
C LEU A 348 -40.69 6.28 5.89
N ALA A 349 -40.28 5.82 4.71
CA ALA A 349 -40.55 6.47 3.45
C ALA A 349 -42.05 6.68 3.20
N GLU A 350 -42.85 5.64 3.36
CA GLU A 350 -44.33 5.70 3.25
C GLU A 350 -44.91 6.77 4.21
N ARG A 351 -44.50 6.76 5.48
CA ARG A 351 -44.99 7.71 6.50
C ARG A 351 -44.73 9.18 6.11
N TYR A 352 -43.61 9.47 5.49
CA TYR A 352 -43.22 10.83 5.18
C TYR A 352 -43.42 11.19 3.69
N GLY A 353 -44.06 10.31 2.92
CA GLY A 353 -44.36 10.56 1.50
C GLY A 353 -43.13 10.57 0.59
N GLN A 354 -42.04 9.92 1.02
CA GLN A 354 -40.85 9.71 0.17
C GLN A 354 -41.15 8.57 -0.80
N GLY A 355 -41.16 8.85 -2.11
CA GLY A 355 -41.56 7.88 -3.12
C GLY A 355 -40.54 6.78 -3.32
N GLU A 356 -39.29 7.15 -3.59
CA GLU A 356 -38.22 6.20 -3.87
C GLU A 356 -37.15 6.23 -2.78
N ILE A 357 -36.61 5.07 -2.46
CA ILE A 357 -35.44 4.91 -1.61
C ILE A 357 -34.26 4.66 -2.52
N GLU A 358 -33.21 5.43 -2.38
CA GLU A 358 -32.01 5.28 -3.18
C GLU A 358 -31.36 3.91 -2.95
N GLU A 359 -31.11 3.19 -4.04
CA GLU A 359 -30.23 2.04 -4.02
C GLU A 359 -28.79 2.52 -4.11
N ASN A 360 -27.94 2.07 -3.18
CA ASN A 360 -26.57 2.49 -3.08
C ASN A 360 -25.67 1.38 -2.55
N GLY A 361 -24.36 1.60 -2.66
CA GLY A 361 -23.33 0.72 -2.12
C GLY A 361 -22.15 1.51 -1.56
N PRO A 362 -21.45 0.96 -0.56
CA PRO A 362 -20.25 1.59 -0.01
C PRO A 362 -19.13 1.64 -1.05
N ILE A 363 -18.44 2.77 -1.11
CA ILE A 363 -17.23 2.95 -1.90
C ILE A 363 -16.25 3.82 -1.11
N THR A 364 -14.96 3.57 -1.27
CA THR A 364 -13.91 4.32 -0.58
C THR A 364 -12.90 4.83 -1.58
N PHE A 365 -12.65 6.12 -1.59
CA PHE A 365 -11.59 6.75 -2.37
C PHE A 365 -10.36 6.99 -1.51
N ILE A 366 -9.19 6.65 -2.03
CA ILE A 366 -7.91 6.98 -1.39
C ILE A 366 -7.54 8.40 -1.79
N GLY A 367 -7.36 9.25 -0.78
CA GLY A 367 -6.83 10.58 -0.93
C GLY A 367 -5.38 10.64 -0.48
N SER A 368 -4.55 11.35 -1.24
CA SER A 368 -3.14 11.52 -0.94
C SER A 368 -2.70 12.98 -1.07
N GLY A 369 -1.80 13.42 -0.21
CA GLY A 369 -1.30 14.79 -0.21
C GLY A 369 -0.26 15.04 0.88
N PRO A 370 0.42 16.20 0.89
CA PRO A 370 1.48 16.48 1.86
C PRO A 370 0.98 16.66 3.31
N THR A 371 -0.30 16.87 3.48
CA THR A 371 -0.96 16.98 4.80
C THR A 371 -2.29 16.22 4.80
N LEU A 372 -2.83 15.91 5.99
CA LEU A 372 -4.16 15.29 6.11
C LEU A 372 -5.27 16.12 5.44
N ASN A 373 -5.18 17.44 5.53
CA ASN A 373 -6.16 18.33 4.88
C ASN A 373 -6.07 18.26 3.35
N ASP A 374 -4.86 18.20 2.79
CA ASP A 374 -4.67 18.08 1.35
C ASP A 374 -5.09 16.70 0.86
N ALA A 375 -4.75 15.65 1.59
CA ALA A 375 -5.19 14.29 1.31
C ALA A 375 -6.72 14.15 1.35
N THR A 376 -7.37 14.77 2.35
CA THR A 376 -8.83 14.81 2.46
C THR A 376 -9.48 15.49 1.27
N LYS A 377 -8.98 16.69 0.89
CA LYS A 377 -9.48 17.41 -0.30
C LYS A 377 -9.27 16.60 -1.57
N ASN A 378 -8.11 15.96 -1.72
CA ASN A 378 -7.80 15.12 -2.88
C ASN A 378 -8.76 13.93 -2.98
N GLY A 379 -8.99 13.19 -1.89
CA GLY A 379 -9.91 12.06 -1.89
C GLY A 379 -11.36 12.45 -2.21
N LEU A 380 -11.83 13.56 -1.64
CA LEU A 380 -13.17 14.11 -1.94
C LEU A 380 -13.27 14.56 -3.40
N GLN A 381 -12.24 15.21 -3.95
CA GLN A 381 -12.22 15.64 -5.34
C GLN A 381 -12.21 14.47 -6.30
N ARG A 382 -11.37 13.45 -6.04
CA ARG A 382 -11.37 12.17 -6.81
C ARG A 382 -12.76 11.54 -6.83
N ALA A 383 -13.44 11.52 -5.68
CA ALA A 383 -14.80 11.02 -5.59
C ALA A 383 -15.77 11.80 -6.46
N ALA A 384 -15.72 13.14 -6.43
CA ALA A 384 -16.56 14.00 -7.25
C ALA A 384 -16.28 13.79 -8.75
N ASP A 385 -15.01 13.80 -9.15
CA ASP A 385 -14.61 13.69 -10.56
C ASP A 385 -15.01 12.34 -11.17
N VAL A 386 -14.84 11.23 -10.43
CA VAL A 386 -15.17 9.88 -10.90
C VAL A 386 -16.68 9.64 -10.91
N THR A 387 -17.36 10.02 -9.83
CA THR A 387 -18.82 9.75 -9.71
C THR A 387 -19.66 10.76 -10.48
N GLY A 388 -19.13 11.95 -10.79
CA GLY A 388 -19.90 13.07 -11.35
C GLY A 388 -20.88 13.72 -10.37
N LEU A 389 -20.84 13.32 -9.09
CA LEU A 389 -21.61 14.00 -8.05
C LEU A 389 -20.97 15.34 -7.70
N PRO A 390 -21.77 16.36 -7.36
CA PRO A 390 -21.23 17.61 -6.84
C PRO A 390 -20.36 17.38 -5.60
N TYR A 391 -19.27 18.14 -5.48
CA TYR A 391 -18.37 18.04 -4.32
C TYR A 391 -19.09 18.17 -2.97
N ASP A 392 -20.03 19.13 -2.87
CA ASP A 392 -20.82 19.35 -1.65
C ASP A 392 -21.76 18.16 -1.34
N GLU A 393 -22.21 17.43 -2.37
CA GLU A 393 -22.99 16.20 -2.17
C GLU A 393 -22.11 15.07 -1.62
N ILE A 394 -20.87 14.93 -2.11
CA ILE A 394 -19.90 13.98 -1.54
C ILE A 394 -19.66 14.28 -0.06
N LEU A 395 -19.45 15.57 0.30
CA LEU A 395 -19.31 15.97 1.71
C LEU A 395 -20.49 15.54 2.55
N ASN A 396 -21.72 15.79 2.08
CA ASN A 396 -22.92 15.41 2.80
C ASN A 396 -23.08 13.87 2.92
N ARG A 397 -22.82 13.13 1.84
CA ARG A 397 -22.88 11.66 1.86
C ARG A 397 -21.87 11.05 2.83
N ALA A 398 -20.62 11.53 2.82
CA ALA A 398 -19.59 11.09 3.75
C ALA A 398 -19.92 11.48 5.20
N THR A 399 -20.58 12.62 5.42
CA THR A 399 -21.03 13.04 6.75
C THR A 399 -22.16 12.20 7.29
N ILE A 400 -23.15 11.87 6.46
CA ILE A 400 -24.37 11.15 6.87
C ILE A 400 -24.11 9.65 7.03
N ALA A 401 -23.38 9.06 6.07
CA ALA A 401 -23.23 7.61 5.97
C ALA A 401 -21.83 7.22 5.47
N GLY A 402 -20.80 7.79 6.07
CA GLY A 402 -19.43 7.48 5.70
C GLY A 402 -18.42 7.90 6.75
N SER A 403 -17.21 8.17 6.31
CA SER A 403 -16.11 8.65 7.17
C SER A 403 -14.98 9.25 6.34
N ILE A 404 -14.10 9.96 7.04
CA ILE A 404 -12.73 10.21 6.63
C ILE A 404 -11.83 9.56 7.68
N GLU A 405 -11.03 8.57 7.27
CA GLU A 405 -10.15 7.82 8.16
C GLU A 405 -8.70 8.00 7.72
N ILE A 406 -7.81 8.16 8.68
CA ILE A 406 -6.39 8.30 8.43
C ILE A 406 -5.82 6.89 8.18
N SER A 407 -5.19 6.70 7.02
CA SER A 407 -4.42 5.49 6.73
C SER A 407 -2.99 5.66 7.22
N ARG A 408 -2.37 6.80 6.85
CA ARG A 408 -0.98 7.15 7.17
C ARG A 408 -0.81 8.65 7.34
N LEU A 409 -0.05 9.03 8.36
CA LEU A 409 0.41 10.41 8.53
C LEU A 409 1.65 10.68 7.65
N PRO A 410 1.81 11.89 7.14
CA PRO A 410 0.84 12.99 7.27
C PRO A 410 -0.19 13.07 6.14
N GLY A 411 -0.21 12.13 5.17
CA GLY A 411 -0.87 12.44 3.91
C GLY A 411 -1.59 11.33 3.17
N VAL A 412 -2.08 10.25 3.81
CA VAL A 412 -2.99 9.27 3.16
C VAL A 412 -4.26 9.08 3.98
N VAL A 413 -5.42 9.25 3.34
CA VAL A 413 -6.74 9.09 3.96
C VAL A 413 -7.66 8.23 3.11
N ARG A 414 -8.66 7.64 3.77
CA ARG A 414 -9.80 6.95 3.17
C ARG A 414 -11.03 7.85 3.26
N VAL A 415 -11.69 8.10 2.14
CA VAL A 415 -12.98 8.81 2.08
C VAL A 415 -14.05 7.81 1.69
N THR A 416 -14.88 7.41 2.65
CA THR A 416 -15.94 6.41 2.45
C THR A 416 -17.31 7.09 2.42
N PHE A 417 -18.20 6.69 1.49
CA PHE A 417 -19.59 7.09 1.45
C PHE A 417 -20.46 6.07 0.71
N LEU A 418 -21.78 6.22 0.78
CA LEU A 418 -22.73 5.43 0.01
C LEU A 418 -22.95 6.08 -1.35
N CYS A 419 -22.51 5.37 -2.41
CA CYS A 419 -22.63 5.82 -3.80
C CYS A 419 -23.90 5.24 -4.44
N PRO A 420 -24.70 6.03 -5.18
CA PRO A 420 -25.88 5.54 -5.88
C PRO A 420 -25.54 4.39 -6.86
N MET A 421 -26.36 3.32 -6.84
CA MET A 421 -26.15 2.13 -7.67
C MET A 421 -26.06 2.44 -9.19
N PRO A 422 -26.89 3.33 -9.76
CA PRO A 422 -26.77 3.70 -11.16
C PRO A 422 -25.42 4.35 -11.54
N ILE A 423 -24.77 5.02 -10.59
CA ILE A 423 -23.42 5.55 -10.80
C ILE A 423 -22.41 4.42 -10.82
N LEU A 424 -22.50 3.47 -9.88
CA LEU A 424 -21.62 2.29 -9.85
C LEU A 424 -21.76 1.43 -11.10
N GLU A 425 -22.99 1.32 -11.67
CA GLU A 425 -23.27 0.66 -12.94
C GLU A 425 -22.60 1.38 -14.13
N ARG A 426 -22.72 2.70 -14.19
CA ARG A 426 -22.06 3.52 -15.21
C ARG A 426 -20.52 3.42 -15.13
N LEU A 427 -19.96 3.27 -13.93
CA LEU A 427 -18.54 3.08 -13.70
C LEU A 427 -18.07 1.63 -13.99
N GLY A 428 -18.99 0.69 -14.24
CA GLY A 428 -18.67 -0.70 -14.51
C GLY A 428 -18.26 -1.52 -13.28
N ILE A 429 -18.45 -0.99 -12.07
CA ILE A 429 -18.02 -1.63 -10.80
C ILE A 429 -19.18 -2.11 -9.91
N ALA A 430 -20.43 -1.95 -10.33
CA ALA A 430 -21.59 -2.33 -9.52
C ALA A 430 -21.58 -3.82 -9.14
N HIS A 431 -21.14 -4.70 -10.03
CA HIS A 431 -21.04 -6.13 -9.77
C HIS A 431 -20.05 -6.44 -8.64
N LEU A 432 -18.89 -5.74 -8.60
CA LEU A 432 -17.91 -5.88 -7.52
C LEU A 432 -18.49 -5.40 -6.19
N VAL A 433 -19.17 -4.25 -6.19
CA VAL A 433 -19.81 -3.68 -4.98
C VAL A 433 -20.91 -4.59 -4.46
N ARG A 434 -21.79 -5.10 -5.35
CA ARG A 434 -22.84 -6.03 -4.98
C ARG A 434 -22.26 -7.32 -4.38
N ALA A 435 -21.30 -7.94 -5.05
CA ALA A 435 -20.64 -9.15 -4.57
C ALA A 435 -19.92 -8.94 -3.23
N GLN A 436 -19.20 -7.82 -3.09
CA GLN A 436 -18.42 -7.49 -1.89
C GLN A 436 -19.31 -7.32 -0.65
N TYR A 437 -20.50 -6.74 -0.83
CA TYR A 437 -21.36 -6.34 0.27
C TYR A 437 -22.67 -7.12 0.36
N GLY A 438 -22.85 -8.17 -0.46
CA GLY A 438 -24.05 -9.02 -0.45
C GLY A 438 -25.32 -8.24 -0.81
N LEU A 439 -25.23 -7.34 -1.81
CA LEU A 439 -26.34 -6.51 -2.25
C LEU A 439 -27.18 -7.16 -3.35
N ASP A 440 -26.80 -8.34 -3.83
CA ASP A 440 -27.51 -9.11 -4.88
C ASP A 440 -28.72 -9.90 -4.32
N GLY A 441 -29.00 -9.79 -3.05
CA GLY A 441 -29.99 -10.60 -2.36
C GLY A 441 -31.36 -9.96 -2.24
N GLU A 442 -32.32 -10.62 -2.95
CA GLU A 442 -33.76 -10.61 -2.81
C GLU A 442 -34.54 -9.49 -3.53
N ALA A 443 -34.50 -9.54 -4.87
CA ALA A 443 -35.74 -9.43 -5.59
C ALA A 443 -36.56 -10.73 -5.32
N ASN A 444 -37.28 -10.77 -4.18
CA ASN A 444 -38.42 -11.63 -3.93
C ASN A 444 -39.35 -10.98 -2.88
#